data_f4b32cd76e2b55d56d86f2b1d127899c
#
_entry.id   f4b32cd76e2b55d56d86f2b1d127899c
#
_cell.length_a   1.000
_cell.length_b   1.000
_cell.length_c   1.000
_cell.angle_alpha   90.00
_cell.angle_beta   90.00
_cell.angle_gamma   90.00
#
_symmetry.space_group_name_H-M   'P 1'
#
loop_
_entity.id
_entity.type
_entity.pdbx_description
1 polymer ?
#
loop_
_entity_poly.entity_id
_entity_poly.type
_entity_poly.pdbx_seq_one_letter_code
_entity_poly.pdbx_strand_id
1 'polypeptide(L)'
;MQALMLAAGMGKRLGRYTQNGTKCMVQVNGKALIEYAIEALVKANIKKFVLVVGYRSEILKEYISSKFNESNLNGMKIEYIENPVYDKTNNIYSLWLAKEQLLNDDTILLESDVIFDEKILFDIIKSPEKNLAMVSRFESWMDGTCTLLDEEKNIVGMLDKAHFKWSDINEYYKTVNIYKLSKEFSTQYYIPFLEAYQKAFGKNEYYETVLKVLTFLGSGNLKGFEVRGDQWYEIDDPADLAIAENRFAPTAEKLRLMENRYGGYWRFPQIVDFCYLVNPFFPPAKLEDELKSNFGVLLRAYPSGAKQQNLLAGKIFNILPEHIVVGNGAAELISSFCSMVTGKTAIPYPTFNEYPARFCNSETVEIPVNRDTFEYTVEDILKVVDAEKANNVLLINPDNPTGHFLKKEDLFKLLDELKERNVQLIFDESFIDFAEKRYTVYSY
;
A
#
# COMPACT_ATOMS: atom_id res chain seq x y z
N MET A 1 31.16 18.27 4.14
CA MET A 1 30.22 17.12 4.05
C MET A 1 29.89 16.86 2.59
N GLN A 2 29.88 15.61 2.18
CA GLN A 2 29.55 15.13 0.84
C GLN A 2 28.40 14.11 0.89
N ALA A 3 27.89 13.73 -0.30
CA ALA A 3 26.96 12.63 -0.43
C ALA A 3 27.57 11.50 -1.26
N LEU A 4 27.22 10.26 -0.94
CA LEU A 4 27.62 9.05 -1.64
C LEU A 4 26.38 8.18 -1.87
N MET A 5 26.17 7.74 -3.12
CA MET A 5 25.05 6.84 -3.46
C MET A 5 25.55 5.56 -4.11
N LEU A 6 25.00 4.43 -3.66
CA LEU A 6 25.28 3.13 -4.27
C LEU A 6 24.25 2.83 -5.36
N ALA A 7 24.65 2.98 -6.62
CA ALA A 7 23.78 2.87 -7.79
C ALA A 7 24.28 1.83 -8.82
N ALA A 8 25.06 0.83 -8.39
CA ALA A 8 25.63 -0.18 -9.28
C ALA A 8 24.68 -1.34 -9.60
N GLY A 9 23.56 -1.47 -8.89
CA GLY A 9 22.66 -2.60 -8.94
C GLY A 9 21.80 -2.68 -10.22
N MET A 10 21.39 -3.92 -10.58
CA MET A 10 20.61 -4.21 -11.79
C MET A 10 19.09 -3.99 -11.65
N GLY A 11 18.54 -3.99 -10.45
CA GLY A 11 17.09 -3.81 -10.22
C GLY A 11 16.20 -4.87 -10.88
N LYS A 12 16.61 -6.16 -10.90
CA LYS A 12 15.93 -7.24 -11.64
C LYS A 12 14.45 -7.43 -11.29
N ARG A 13 14.06 -7.19 -10.03
CA ARG A 13 12.68 -7.35 -9.54
C ARG A 13 11.69 -6.36 -10.19
N LEU A 14 12.18 -5.22 -10.65
CA LEU A 14 11.38 -4.20 -11.34
C LEU A 14 11.07 -4.53 -12.81
N GLY A 15 11.66 -5.60 -13.37
CA GLY A 15 11.34 -6.13 -14.68
C GLY A 15 11.39 -5.08 -15.80
N ARG A 16 10.25 -4.76 -16.42
CA ARG A 16 10.18 -3.82 -17.55
C ARG A 16 10.65 -2.39 -17.22
N TYR A 17 10.58 -1.96 -15.97
CA TYR A 17 10.93 -0.59 -15.56
C TYR A 17 12.45 -0.35 -15.55
N THR A 18 13.27 -1.40 -15.54
CA THR A 18 14.72 -1.32 -15.60
C THR A 18 15.32 -1.84 -16.91
N GLN A 19 14.49 -2.18 -17.91
CA GLN A 19 14.96 -2.69 -19.20
C GLN A 19 15.86 -1.70 -19.96
N ASN A 20 15.58 -0.40 -19.85
CA ASN A 20 16.29 0.64 -20.57
C ASN A 20 17.13 1.55 -19.66
N GLY A 21 17.30 1.22 -18.38
CA GLY A 21 18.02 2.05 -17.42
C GLY A 21 18.46 1.30 -16.19
N THR A 22 18.87 2.04 -15.18
CA THR A 22 19.24 1.53 -13.85
C THR A 22 18.09 1.65 -12.87
N LYS A 23 18.19 1.03 -11.68
CA LYS A 23 17.16 1.12 -10.62
C LYS A 23 16.84 2.57 -10.24
N CYS A 24 17.83 3.42 -10.09
CA CYS A 24 17.64 4.84 -9.74
C CYS A 24 17.03 5.71 -10.86
N MET A 25 16.89 5.17 -12.08
CA MET A 25 16.19 5.84 -13.18
C MET A 25 14.70 5.49 -13.24
N VAL A 26 14.20 4.62 -12.37
CA VAL A 26 12.76 4.33 -12.24
C VAL A 26 12.02 5.61 -11.86
N GLN A 27 10.94 5.88 -12.57
CA GLN A 27 10.19 7.12 -12.41
C GLN A 27 9.01 6.93 -11.45
N VAL A 28 8.89 7.86 -10.51
CA VAL A 28 7.74 8.06 -9.65
C VAL A 28 7.09 9.38 -10.06
N ASN A 29 5.83 9.34 -10.48
CA ASN A 29 5.11 10.53 -10.97
C ASN A 29 5.87 11.31 -12.05
N GLY A 30 6.48 10.59 -13.00
CA GLY A 30 7.18 11.18 -14.15
C GLY A 30 8.61 11.70 -13.88
N LYS A 31 9.14 11.49 -12.67
CA LYS A 31 10.47 11.93 -12.26
C LYS A 31 11.29 10.77 -11.70
N ALA A 32 12.54 10.61 -12.15
CA ALA A 32 13.39 9.51 -11.72
C ALA A 32 13.86 9.65 -10.26
N LEU A 33 14.08 8.54 -9.56
CA LEU A 33 14.58 8.53 -8.18
C LEU A 33 15.88 9.33 -8.03
N ILE A 34 16.78 9.20 -8.99
CA ILE A 34 18.05 9.97 -8.99
C ILE A 34 17.83 11.47 -9.10
N GLU A 35 16.78 11.93 -9.80
CA GLU A 35 16.46 13.35 -9.89
C GLU A 35 15.98 13.88 -8.53
N TYR A 36 15.11 13.12 -7.82
CA TYR A 36 14.68 13.48 -6.45
C TYR A 36 15.90 13.63 -5.53
N ALA A 37 16.82 12.67 -5.57
CA ALA A 37 18.03 12.70 -4.73
C ALA A 37 18.93 13.89 -5.06
N ILE A 38 19.24 14.15 -6.35
CA ILE A 38 20.10 15.27 -6.79
C ILE A 38 19.48 16.61 -6.35
N GLU A 39 18.19 16.81 -6.60
CA GLU A 39 17.54 18.07 -6.21
C GLU A 39 17.53 18.29 -4.70
N ALA A 40 17.27 17.24 -3.92
CA ALA A 40 17.33 17.33 -2.45
C ALA A 40 18.75 17.70 -1.97
N LEU A 41 19.79 17.09 -2.55
CA LEU A 41 21.18 17.38 -2.24
C LEU A 41 21.59 18.82 -2.63
N VAL A 42 21.15 19.29 -3.79
CA VAL A 42 21.38 20.68 -4.24
C VAL A 42 20.73 21.67 -3.28
N LYS A 43 19.48 21.44 -2.90
CA LYS A 43 18.76 22.27 -1.90
C LYS A 43 19.40 22.23 -0.51
N ALA A 44 19.98 21.07 -0.14
CA ALA A 44 20.74 20.92 1.09
C ALA A 44 22.15 21.56 1.03
N ASN A 45 22.50 22.19 -0.10
CA ASN A 45 23.80 22.83 -0.34
C ASN A 45 25.00 21.87 -0.23
N ILE A 46 24.80 20.60 -0.56
CA ILE A 46 25.88 19.63 -0.72
C ILE A 46 26.69 20.00 -1.96
N LYS A 47 28.03 20.06 -1.83
CA LYS A 47 28.93 20.49 -2.90
C LYS A 47 29.59 19.36 -3.68
N LYS A 48 29.51 18.15 -3.15
CA LYS A 48 30.06 16.95 -3.78
C LYS A 48 29.10 15.79 -3.64
N PHE A 49 28.78 15.18 -4.78
CA PHE A 49 27.97 13.97 -4.85
C PHE A 49 28.71 12.89 -5.62
N VAL A 50 28.95 11.76 -4.99
CA VAL A 50 29.66 10.61 -5.56
C VAL A 50 28.65 9.50 -5.83
N LEU A 51 28.62 8.97 -7.06
CA LEU A 51 27.83 7.82 -7.43
C LEU A 51 28.74 6.62 -7.71
N VAL A 52 28.48 5.53 -7.00
CA VAL A 52 29.08 4.24 -7.36
C VAL A 52 28.16 3.57 -8.38
N VAL A 53 28.63 3.47 -9.61
CA VAL A 53 27.87 2.98 -10.76
C VAL A 53 28.38 1.61 -11.23
N GLY A 54 27.58 0.90 -11.99
CA GLY A 54 27.95 -0.42 -12.52
C GLY A 54 27.06 -0.81 -13.69
N TYR A 55 25.93 -1.45 -13.44
CA TYR A 55 24.98 -1.82 -14.48
C TYR A 55 24.55 -0.59 -15.29
N ARG A 56 24.77 -0.61 -16.62
CA ARG A 56 24.41 0.48 -17.55
C ARG A 56 24.89 1.87 -17.11
N SER A 57 26.10 1.95 -16.59
CA SER A 57 26.68 3.17 -16.04
C SER A 57 26.65 4.34 -17.03
N GLU A 58 26.94 4.12 -18.32
CA GLU A 58 26.96 5.15 -19.33
C GLU A 58 25.56 5.76 -19.57
N ILE A 59 24.52 4.93 -19.61
CA ILE A 59 23.13 5.39 -19.74
C ILE A 59 22.74 6.30 -18.56
N LEU A 60 23.13 5.94 -17.33
CA LEU A 60 22.89 6.76 -16.15
C LEU A 60 23.65 8.08 -16.21
N LYS A 61 24.92 8.08 -16.62
CA LYS A 61 25.74 9.29 -16.76
C LYS A 61 25.16 10.25 -17.82
N GLU A 62 24.78 9.71 -18.98
CA GLU A 62 24.10 10.47 -20.04
C GLU A 62 22.76 11.05 -19.56
N TYR A 63 21.97 10.26 -18.86
CA TYR A 63 20.70 10.72 -18.28
C TYR A 63 20.92 11.90 -17.33
N ILE A 64 21.84 11.76 -16.37
CA ILE A 64 22.14 12.82 -15.41
C ILE A 64 22.63 14.08 -16.12
N SER A 65 23.56 13.95 -17.06
CA SER A 65 24.10 15.11 -17.82
C SER A 65 23.05 15.78 -18.72
N SER A 66 22.04 15.05 -19.19
CA SER A 66 20.91 15.60 -19.94
C SER A 66 19.94 16.43 -19.11
N LYS A 67 19.81 16.09 -17.82
CA LYS A 67 18.87 16.72 -16.88
C LYS A 67 19.50 17.82 -16.04
N PHE A 68 20.78 17.67 -15.71
CA PHE A 68 21.49 18.54 -14.78
C PHE A 68 22.73 19.17 -15.46
N ASN A 69 22.86 20.48 -15.30
CA ASN A 69 23.95 21.28 -15.76
C ASN A 69 24.46 22.23 -14.64
N GLU A 70 25.49 23.00 -14.90
CA GLU A 70 26.11 23.90 -13.91
C GLU A 70 25.08 24.86 -13.27
N SER A 71 24.07 25.30 -14.01
CA SER A 71 23.10 26.28 -13.53
C SER A 71 22.14 25.70 -12.50
N ASN A 72 21.75 24.43 -12.62
CA ASN A 72 20.80 23.78 -11.71
C ASN A 72 21.47 22.93 -10.63
N LEU A 73 22.77 22.64 -10.75
CA LEU A 73 23.55 21.95 -9.72
C LEU A 73 24.04 22.88 -8.59
N ASN A 74 23.88 24.18 -8.72
CA ASN A 74 24.29 25.16 -7.69
C ASN A 74 25.73 24.95 -7.16
N GLY A 75 26.66 24.64 -8.08
CA GLY A 75 28.07 24.36 -7.76
C GLY A 75 28.36 22.99 -7.18
N MET A 76 27.38 22.09 -7.09
CA MET A 76 27.60 20.68 -6.74
C MET A 76 28.32 19.96 -7.87
N LYS A 77 29.38 19.24 -7.54
CA LYS A 77 30.11 18.37 -8.49
C LYS A 77 29.63 16.94 -8.33
N ILE A 78 29.38 16.28 -9.45
CA ILE A 78 29.01 14.86 -9.50
C ILE A 78 30.23 14.07 -9.97
N GLU A 79 30.66 13.10 -9.16
CA GLU A 79 31.78 12.21 -9.46
C GLU A 79 31.28 10.76 -9.56
N TYR A 80 31.91 9.96 -10.41
CA TYR A 80 31.53 8.57 -10.62
C TYR A 80 32.68 7.62 -10.25
N ILE A 81 32.32 6.54 -9.54
CA ILE A 81 33.23 5.42 -9.24
C ILE A 81 32.60 4.17 -9.85
N GLU A 82 33.34 3.47 -10.68
CA GLU A 82 32.81 2.27 -11.34
C GLU A 82 33.06 1.00 -10.52
N ASN A 83 32.03 0.18 -10.39
CA ASN A 83 32.14 -1.21 -9.95
C ASN A 83 32.09 -2.10 -11.20
N PRO A 84 33.25 -2.56 -11.73
CA PRO A 84 33.30 -3.35 -12.95
C PRO A 84 32.82 -4.79 -12.78
N VAL A 85 32.58 -5.22 -11.56
CA VAL A 85 32.17 -6.59 -11.19
C VAL A 85 30.83 -6.59 -10.44
N TYR A 86 29.97 -5.60 -10.72
CA TYR A 86 28.67 -5.40 -10.06
C TYR A 86 27.75 -6.64 -10.12
N ASP A 87 27.88 -7.47 -11.16
CA ASP A 87 27.12 -8.70 -11.38
C ASP A 87 27.54 -9.87 -10.49
N LYS A 88 28.72 -9.77 -9.87
CA LYS A 88 29.34 -10.80 -9.01
C LYS A 88 29.55 -10.36 -7.56
N THR A 89 29.19 -9.12 -7.26
CA THR A 89 29.39 -8.51 -5.93
C THR A 89 28.10 -7.88 -5.43
N ASN A 90 28.03 -7.66 -4.12
CA ASN A 90 26.94 -6.89 -3.51
C ASN A 90 27.40 -5.48 -3.12
N ASN A 91 26.55 -4.71 -2.47
CA ASN A 91 26.76 -3.29 -2.16
C ASN A 91 27.96 -3.03 -1.22
N ILE A 92 28.41 -4.02 -0.43
CA ILE A 92 29.64 -3.91 0.37
C ILE A 92 30.88 -3.61 -0.50
N TYR A 93 30.97 -4.22 -1.67
CA TYR A 93 32.11 -3.98 -2.56
C TYR A 93 32.01 -2.63 -3.26
N SER A 94 30.81 -2.22 -3.64
CA SER A 94 30.56 -0.87 -4.18
C SER A 94 30.98 0.20 -3.16
N LEU A 95 30.64 0.03 -1.89
CA LEU A 95 31.04 0.95 -0.84
C LEU A 95 32.56 0.94 -0.60
N TRP A 96 33.18 -0.26 -0.64
CA TRP A 96 34.62 -0.38 -0.51
C TRP A 96 35.39 0.33 -1.61
N LEU A 97 34.91 0.31 -2.86
CA LEU A 97 35.52 1.07 -3.98
C LEU A 97 35.49 2.58 -3.69
N ALA A 98 34.49 3.06 -2.97
CA ALA A 98 34.34 4.46 -2.58
C ALA A 98 34.93 4.81 -1.20
N LYS A 99 35.69 3.92 -0.57
CA LYS A 99 36.20 4.09 0.82
C LYS A 99 36.97 5.38 1.03
N GLU A 100 37.74 5.82 0.06
CA GLU A 100 38.52 7.07 0.15
C GLU A 100 37.61 8.30 0.35
N GLN A 101 36.39 8.26 -0.15
CA GLN A 101 35.43 9.33 0.06
C GLN A 101 35.04 9.42 1.54
N LEU A 102 34.72 8.28 2.18
CA LEU A 102 34.38 8.21 3.61
C LEU A 102 35.56 8.58 4.51
N LEU A 103 36.79 8.35 4.08
CA LEU A 103 38.00 8.72 4.82
C LEU A 103 38.34 10.23 4.69
N ASN A 104 37.83 10.90 3.67
CA ASN A 104 38.15 12.28 3.39
C ASN A 104 37.17 13.29 4.00
N ASP A 105 35.88 12.97 4.09
CA ASP A 105 34.86 13.92 4.59
C ASP A 105 33.69 13.20 5.26
N ASP A 106 32.94 13.93 6.11
CA ASP A 106 31.65 13.49 6.61
C ASP A 106 30.71 13.20 5.44
N THR A 107 30.04 12.05 5.46
CA THR A 107 29.33 11.53 4.30
C THR A 107 27.88 11.20 4.63
N ILE A 108 26.96 11.68 3.78
CA ILE A 108 25.60 11.16 3.69
C ILE A 108 25.62 9.99 2.71
N LEU A 109 25.42 8.77 3.21
CA LEU A 109 25.30 7.56 2.40
C LEU A 109 23.84 7.34 2.03
N LEU A 110 23.55 7.11 0.76
CA LEU A 110 22.21 6.91 0.19
C LEU A 110 22.18 5.61 -0.61
N GLU A 111 21.08 4.88 -0.52
CA GLU A 111 20.75 3.84 -1.50
C GLU A 111 19.95 4.42 -2.68
N SER A 112 20.04 3.74 -3.81
CA SER A 112 19.52 4.24 -5.09
C SER A 112 18.05 3.94 -5.38
N ASP A 113 17.38 3.27 -4.47
CA ASP A 113 16.01 2.76 -4.57
C ASP A 113 15.02 3.41 -3.60
N VAL A 114 15.45 4.41 -2.88
CA VAL A 114 14.64 5.12 -1.89
C VAL A 114 14.18 6.45 -2.45
N ILE A 115 12.87 6.67 -2.43
CA ILE A 115 12.27 8.01 -2.57
C ILE A 115 11.99 8.56 -1.18
N PHE A 116 12.23 9.85 -0.98
CA PHE A 116 12.06 10.49 0.32
C PHE A 116 11.69 11.98 0.19
N ASP A 117 11.01 12.49 1.22
CA ASP A 117 10.78 13.92 1.39
C ASP A 117 12.13 14.61 1.66
N GLU A 118 12.44 15.65 0.90
CA GLU A 118 13.69 16.41 1.04
C GLU A 118 13.93 16.94 2.47
N LYS A 119 12.85 17.18 3.22
CA LYS A 119 12.91 17.66 4.60
C LYS A 119 13.68 16.71 5.51
N ILE A 120 13.53 15.40 5.34
CA ILE A 120 14.25 14.44 6.19
C ILE A 120 15.77 14.49 5.96
N LEU A 121 16.20 14.81 4.73
CA LEU A 121 17.61 15.02 4.43
C LEU A 121 18.15 16.29 5.12
N PHE A 122 17.38 17.37 5.13
CA PHE A 122 17.77 18.59 5.85
C PHE A 122 17.87 18.36 7.36
N ASP A 123 16.93 17.61 7.92
CA ASP A 123 16.86 17.34 9.34
C ASP A 123 18.07 16.49 9.81
N ILE A 124 18.44 15.43 9.05
CA ILE A 124 19.62 14.62 9.40
C ILE A 124 20.94 15.41 9.26
N ILE A 125 21.06 16.26 8.22
CA ILE A 125 22.25 17.08 8.02
C ILE A 125 22.43 18.08 9.17
N LYS A 126 21.33 18.70 9.61
CA LYS A 126 21.34 19.69 10.71
C LYS A 126 21.47 19.07 12.10
N SER A 127 21.22 17.79 12.24
CA SER A 127 21.35 17.12 13.53
C SER A 127 22.77 17.28 14.10
N PRO A 128 22.92 17.57 15.40
CA PRO A 128 24.22 17.68 16.08
C PRO A 128 24.94 16.32 16.19
N GLU A 129 24.20 15.23 16.08
CA GLU A 129 24.76 13.88 16.15
C GLU A 129 25.64 13.59 14.93
N LYS A 130 26.82 13.01 15.19
CA LYS A 130 27.82 12.77 14.14
C LYS A 130 27.50 11.56 13.27
N ASN A 131 26.93 10.49 13.87
CA ASN A 131 26.67 9.24 13.21
C ASN A 131 25.21 8.85 13.40
N LEU A 132 24.46 8.81 12.30
CA LEU A 132 23.03 8.55 12.30
C LEU A 132 22.67 7.53 11.23
N ALA A 133 21.77 6.62 11.56
CA ALA A 133 20.99 5.87 10.59
C ALA A 133 19.54 6.38 10.62
N MET A 134 18.97 6.74 9.50
CA MET A 134 17.54 7.01 9.43
C MET A 134 16.77 5.72 9.64
N VAL A 135 15.79 5.77 10.52
CA VAL A 135 14.95 4.62 10.87
C VAL A 135 13.48 5.04 10.90
N SER A 136 12.61 4.11 10.59
CA SER A 136 11.17 4.28 10.69
C SER A 136 10.56 3.14 11.49
N ARG A 137 9.49 3.37 12.25
CA ARG A 137 8.76 2.28 12.92
C ARG A 137 8.46 1.17 11.93
N PHE A 138 8.73 -0.07 12.32
CA PHE A 138 8.53 -1.22 11.45
C PHE A 138 7.03 -1.46 11.23
N GLU A 139 6.65 -1.63 9.98
CA GLU A 139 5.30 -2.01 9.58
C GLU A 139 5.34 -3.39 8.89
N SER A 140 4.25 -4.15 8.99
CA SER A 140 4.18 -5.56 8.55
C SER A 140 4.48 -5.79 7.07
N TRP A 141 4.46 -4.77 6.25
CA TRP A 141 4.78 -4.83 4.83
C TRP A 141 6.27 -4.58 4.52
N MET A 142 7.03 -4.07 5.49
CA MET A 142 8.45 -3.75 5.31
C MET A 142 9.31 -5.02 5.29
N ASP A 143 10.40 -4.97 4.57
CA ASP A 143 11.43 -6.00 4.48
C ASP A 143 12.82 -5.39 4.73
N GLY A 144 13.83 -6.24 4.95
CA GLY A 144 15.22 -5.83 5.11
C GLY A 144 15.70 -5.73 6.56
N THR A 145 16.71 -4.92 6.79
CA THR A 145 17.37 -4.78 8.10
C THR A 145 16.50 -4.04 9.10
N CYS A 146 16.28 -4.65 10.27
CA CYS A 146 15.59 -4.04 11.39
C CYS A 146 16.58 -3.62 12.46
N THR A 147 16.26 -2.57 13.19
CA THR A 147 17.06 -2.07 14.33
C THR A 147 16.25 -2.04 15.61
N LEU A 148 16.98 -2.16 16.73
CA LEU A 148 16.49 -1.92 18.08
C LEU A 148 17.14 -0.64 18.58
N LEU A 149 16.35 0.23 19.19
CA LEU A 149 16.81 1.47 19.79
C LEU A 149 16.65 1.42 21.31
N ASP A 150 17.60 1.99 22.04
CA ASP A 150 17.44 2.30 23.47
C ASP A 150 16.70 3.62 23.69
N GLU A 151 16.51 4.01 24.96
CA GLU A 151 15.84 5.26 25.36
C GLU A 151 16.56 6.52 24.85
N GLU A 152 17.88 6.47 24.66
CA GLU A 152 18.71 7.55 24.12
C GLU A 152 18.84 7.50 22.60
N LYS A 153 18.07 6.60 21.96
CA LYS A 153 18.06 6.34 20.50
C LYS A 153 19.37 5.79 19.95
N ASN A 154 20.23 5.20 20.78
CA ASN A 154 21.35 4.45 20.25
C ASN A 154 20.83 3.17 19.59
N ILE A 155 21.43 2.79 18.46
CA ILE A 155 21.16 1.50 17.84
C ILE A 155 21.89 0.42 18.63
N VAL A 156 21.14 -0.36 19.40
CA VAL A 156 21.67 -1.44 20.26
C VAL A 156 21.63 -2.81 19.61
N GLY A 157 20.94 -2.92 18.49
CA GLY A 157 20.87 -4.17 17.71
C GLY A 157 20.46 -3.92 16.28
N MET A 158 20.98 -4.74 15.36
CA MET A 158 20.56 -4.82 13.96
C MET A 158 20.23 -6.28 13.67
N LEU A 159 18.97 -6.52 13.29
CA LEU A 159 18.42 -7.86 13.10
C LEU A 159 18.29 -8.18 11.61
N ASP A 160 18.66 -9.39 11.24
CA ASP A 160 18.33 -9.96 9.94
C ASP A 160 17.06 -10.81 10.01
N LYS A 161 16.60 -11.32 8.87
CA LYS A 161 15.39 -12.16 8.76
C LYS A 161 15.40 -13.39 9.67
N ALA A 162 16.58 -13.96 9.97
CA ALA A 162 16.69 -15.16 10.80
C ALA A 162 16.41 -14.88 12.28
N HIS A 163 16.63 -13.65 12.72
CA HIS A 163 16.48 -13.24 14.12
C HIS A 163 15.20 -12.38 14.35
N PHE A 164 14.46 -12.07 13.29
CA PHE A 164 13.22 -11.31 13.37
C PHE A 164 12.09 -12.15 13.98
N LYS A 165 11.36 -11.58 14.94
CA LYS A 165 10.19 -12.21 15.56
C LYS A 165 8.97 -11.31 15.41
N TRP A 166 7.91 -11.82 14.84
CA TRP A 166 6.67 -11.09 14.66
C TRP A 166 6.00 -10.66 15.96
N SER A 167 6.25 -11.38 17.08
CA SER A 167 5.77 -11.00 18.41
C SER A 167 6.31 -9.64 18.86
N ASP A 168 7.49 -9.29 18.42
CA ASP A 168 8.27 -8.14 18.91
C ASP A 168 8.22 -6.97 17.91
N ILE A 169 7.32 -7.03 16.92
CA ILE A 169 7.24 -6.07 15.80
C ILE A 169 7.16 -4.61 16.25
N ASN A 170 6.53 -4.34 17.39
CA ASN A 170 6.36 -2.99 17.93
C ASN A 170 7.66 -2.39 18.51
N GLU A 171 8.70 -3.20 18.71
CA GLU A 171 9.99 -2.78 19.20
C GLU A 171 10.95 -2.44 18.05
N TYR A 172 10.61 -2.86 16.84
CA TYR A 172 11.50 -2.77 15.70
C TYR A 172 11.35 -1.47 14.92
N TYR A 173 12.49 -1.06 14.36
CA TYR A 173 12.57 0.01 13.36
C TYR A 173 13.22 -0.54 12.10
N LYS A 174 12.72 -0.16 10.93
CA LYS A 174 13.33 -0.42 9.62
C LYS A 174 14.37 0.65 9.32
N THR A 175 15.54 0.27 8.84
CA THR A 175 16.49 1.22 8.26
C THR A 175 15.93 1.80 6.96
N VAL A 176 16.02 3.12 6.80
CA VAL A 176 15.58 3.84 5.58
C VAL A 176 16.67 3.83 4.51
N ASN A 177 17.81 3.22 4.82
CA ASN A 177 18.97 3.16 3.94
C ASN A 177 19.58 4.53 3.61
N ILE A 178 19.44 5.47 4.55
CA ILE A 178 20.08 6.78 4.56
C ILE A 178 20.85 6.94 5.86
N TYR A 179 22.16 7.22 5.75
CA TYR A 179 23.06 7.30 6.89
C TYR A 179 23.86 8.61 6.85
N LYS A 180 24.13 9.17 8.01
CA LYS A 180 25.13 10.22 8.23
C LYS A 180 26.30 9.60 8.94
N LEU A 181 27.46 9.57 8.32
CA LEU A 181 28.66 8.98 8.86
C LEU A 181 29.77 10.03 8.92
N SER A 182 30.31 10.27 10.10
CA SER A 182 31.43 11.17 10.25
C SER A 182 32.72 10.56 9.67
N LYS A 183 33.61 11.41 9.19
CA LYS A 183 34.98 11.04 8.79
C LYS A 183 35.69 10.27 9.92
N GLU A 184 35.53 10.74 11.17
CA GLU A 184 36.13 10.13 12.35
C GLU A 184 35.66 8.68 12.53
N PHE A 185 34.34 8.45 12.51
CA PHE A 185 33.76 7.10 12.59
C PHE A 185 34.22 6.21 11.44
N SER A 186 34.23 6.73 10.23
CA SER A 186 34.67 6.01 9.06
C SER A 186 36.13 5.57 9.16
N THR A 187 37.00 6.47 9.65
CA THR A 187 38.43 6.18 9.77
C THR A 187 38.78 5.24 10.91
N GLN A 188 38.14 5.42 12.07
CA GLN A 188 38.48 4.67 13.27
C GLN A 188 37.85 3.28 13.32
N TYR A 189 36.63 3.16 12.79
CA TYR A 189 35.82 1.95 12.94
C TYR A 189 35.37 1.37 11.59
N TYR A 190 34.63 2.14 10.79
CA TYR A 190 33.85 1.56 9.71
C TYR A 190 34.73 0.96 8.59
N ILE A 191 35.69 1.71 8.07
CA ILE A 191 36.53 1.24 6.96
C ILE A 191 37.48 0.10 7.37
N PRO A 192 38.17 0.15 8.53
CA PRO A 192 38.94 -1.00 9.00
C PRO A 192 38.13 -2.29 9.11
N PHE A 193 36.89 -2.22 9.66
CA PHE A 193 36.02 -3.38 9.75
C PHE A 193 35.48 -3.81 8.37
N LEU A 194 35.15 -2.88 7.49
CA LEU A 194 34.72 -3.17 6.12
C LEU A 194 35.81 -3.95 5.35
N GLU A 195 37.05 -3.54 5.47
CA GLU A 195 38.19 -4.23 4.82
C GLU A 195 38.43 -5.61 5.43
N ALA A 196 38.41 -5.74 6.74
CA ALA A 196 38.56 -7.02 7.42
C ALA A 196 37.43 -7.98 7.07
N TYR A 197 36.18 -7.47 7.06
CA TYR A 197 34.99 -8.26 6.74
C TYR A 197 35.04 -8.82 5.30
N GLN A 198 35.40 -7.97 4.33
CA GLN A 198 35.53 -8.40 2.95
C GLN A 198 36.63 -9.45 2.75
N LYS A 199 37.75 -9.34 3.47
CA LYS A 199 38.83 -10.35 3.44
C LYS A 199 38.35 -11.68 4.01
N ALA A 200 37.51 -11.68 5.04
CA ALA A 200 37.05 -12.88 5.73
C ALA A 200 35.86 -13.55 5.01
N PHE A 201 34.91 -12.80 4.51
CA PHE A 201 33.61 -13.28 4.00
C PHE A 201 33.37 -13.02 2.51
N GLY A 202 34.25 -12.25 1.85
CA GLY A 202 34.16 -11.99 0.42
C GLY A 202 33.41 -10.69 0.08
N LYS A 203 33.11 -10.54 -1.22
CA LYS A 203 32.59 -9.29 -1.80
C LYS A 203 31.08 -9.34 -2.06
N ASN A 204 30.42 -10.45 -1.76
CA ASN A 204 28.99 -10.64 -2.05
C ASN A 204 28.13 -10.52 -0.77
N GLU A 205 28.42 -9.50 0.05
CA GLU A 205 27.77 -9.22 1.32
C GLU A 205 27.15 -7.82 1.31
N TYR A 206 26.30 -7.52 2.30
CA TYR A 206 25.75 -6.20 2.52
C TYR A 206 26.64 -5.36 3.43
N TYR A 207 26.82 -4.08 3.11
CA TYR A 207 27.64 -3.16 3.94
C TYR A 207 27.03 -2.93 5.34
N GLU A 208 25.73 -3.08 5.48
CA GLU A 208 25.04 -2.99 6.78
C GLU A 208 25.47 -4.08 7.76
N THR A 209 25.95 -5.22 7.25
CA THR A 209 26.50 -6.29 8.09
C THR A 209 27.70 -5.79 8.91
N VAL A 210 28.50 -4.87 8.35
CA VAL A 210 29.60 -4.22 9.09
C VAL A 210 29.06 -3.32 10.19
N LEU A 211 28.00 -2.54 9.91
CA LEU A 211 27.34 -1.72 10.93
C LEU A 211 26.76 -2.60 12.04
N LYS A 212 26.17 -3.75 11.70
CA LYS A 212 25.68 -4.73 12.67
C LYS A 212 26.80 -5.21 13.62
N VAL A 213 27.96 -5.56 13.06
CA VAL A 213 29.11 -5.97 13.89
C VAL A 213 29.58 -4.86 14.81
N LEU A 214 29.71 -3.63 14.29
CA LEU A 214 30.12 -2.47 15.10
C LEU A 214 29.11 -2.15 16.21
N THR A 215 27.81 -2.23 15.92
CA THR A 215 26.75 -2.06 16.91
C THR A 215 26.85 -3.12 18.02
N PHE A 216 27.05 -4.38 17.66
CA PHE A 216 27.19 -5.47 18.61
C PHE A 216 28.44 -5.30 19.53
N LEU A 217 29.50 -4.73 19.00
CA LEU A 217 30.72 -4.42 19.75
C LEU A 217 30.62 -3.12 20.59
N GLY A 218 29.52 -2.41 20.51
CA GLY A 218 29.35 -1.10 21.17
C GLY A 218 30.30 -0.03 20.63
N SER A 219 30.75 -0.17 19.38
CA SER A 219 31.74 0.69 18.75
C SER A 219 31.09 1.74 17.87
N GLY A 220 31.46 3.01 18.06
CA GLY A 220 31.18 4.08 17.09
C GLY A 220 29.88 4.86 17.25
N ASN A 221 29.08 4.63 18.30
CA ASN A 221 27.91 5.43 18.68
C ASN A 221 27.00 5.80 17.49
N LEU A 222 26.47 4.80 16.79
CA LEU A 222 25.48 4.99 15.74
C LEU A 222 24.09 5.16 16.38
N LYS A 223 23.43 6.28 16.12
CA LYS A 223 22.07 6.55 16.63
C LYS A 223 21.02 6.43 15.55
N GLY A 224 19.81 6.08 15.96
CA GLY A 224 18.62 6.12 15.12
C GLY A 224 18.07 7.53 15.00
N PHE A 225 17.87 8.01 13.76
CA PHE A 225 17.13 9.22 13.46
C PHE A 225 15.76 8.83 12.96
N GLU A 226 14.75 8.93 13.83
CA GLU A 226 13.40 8.46 13.52
C GLU A 226 12.69 9.38 12.54
N VAL A 227 12.19 8.80 11.45
CA VAL A 227 11.36 9.47 10.45
C VAL A 227 10.00 8.79 10.35
N ARG A 228 8.99 9.55 9.93
CA ARG A 228 7.65 8.98 9.76
C ARG A 228 7.59 8.12 8.50
N GLY A 229 6.80 7.05 8.56
CA GLY A 229 6.63 6.12 7.46
C GLY A 229 6.07 6.74 6.16
N ASP A 230 5.35 7.87 6.25
CA ASP A 230 4.81 8.59 5.09
C ASP A 230 5.81 9.48 4.34
N GLN A 231 7.02 9.68 4.89
CA GLN A 231 8.03 10.57 4.34
C GLN A 231 9.05 9.87 3.43
N TRP A 232 8.99 8.56 3.30
CA TRP A 232 9.92 7.78 2.50
C TRP A 232 9.26 6.51 1.97
N TYR A 233 9.88 5.91 0.95
CA TYR A 233 9.51 4.59 0.46
C TYR A 233 10.67 3.92 -0.29
N GLU A 234 10.88 2.62 -0.08
CA GLU A 234 11.84 1.79 -0.79
C GLU A 234 11.11 1.09 -1.96
N ILE A 235 11.68 1.14 -3.16
CA ILE A 235 11.04 0.64 -4.38
C ILE A 235 11.83 -0.55 -4.90
N ASP A 236 11.33 -1.73 -4.65
CA ASP A 236 11.97 -2.98 -5.02
C ASP A 236 11.25 -3.69 -6.17
N ASP A 237 9.97 -3.52 -6.29
CA ASP A 237 9.13 -4.18 -7.28
C ASP A 237 8.02 -3.24 -7.82
N PRO A 238 7.20 -3.70 -8.81
CA PRO A 238 6.12 -2.88 -9.35
C PRO A 238 5.01 -2.53 -8.36
N ALA A 239 4.79 -3.32 -7.31
CA ALA A 239 3.78 -3.00 -6.29
C ALA A 239 4.28 -1.85 -5.39
N ASP A 240 5.56 -1.87 -5.04
CA ASP A 240 6.21 -0.77 -4.33
C ASP A 240 6.16 0.53 -5.13
N LEU A 241 6.44 0.44 -6.45
CA LEU A 241 6.35 1.60 -7.34
C LEU A 241 4.95 2.22 -7.32
N ALA A 242 3.89 1.41 -7.42
CA ALA A 242 2.52 1.89 -7.38
C ALA A 242 2.16 2.55 -6.04
N ILE A 243 2.73 2.09 -4.92
CA ILE A 243 2.54 2.72 -3.60
C ILE A 243 3.31 4.04 -3.52
N ALA A 244 4.56 4.06 -3.98
CA ALA A 244 5.37 5.27 -4.03
C ALA A 244 4.71 6.37 -4.89
N GLU A 245 4.18 6.02 -6.07
CA GLU A 245 3.42 6.94 -6.92
C GLU A 245 2.23 7.57 -6.20
N ASN A 246 1.45 6.76 -5.45
CA ASN A 246 0.35 7.28 -4.64
C ASN A 246 0.84 8.17 -3.49
N ARG A 247 1.87 7.74 -2.77
CA ARG A 247 2.38 8.44 -1.58
C ARG A 247 2.96 9.81 -1.92
N PHE A 248 3.73 9.88 -3.01
CA PHE A 248 4.42 11.10 -3.47
C PHE A 248 3.68 11.85 -4.58
N ALA A 249 2.43 11.48 -4.87
CA ALA A 249 1.62 12.19 -5.84
C ALA A 249 1.30 13.63 -5.39
N PRO A 250 1.15 14.58 -6.33
CA PRO A 250 0.55 15.86 -6.05
C PRO A 250 -0.85 15.69 -5.44
N THR A 251 -1.23 16.58 -4.52
CA THR A 251 -2.52 16.48 -3.79
C THR A 251 -3.73 16.34 -4.73
N ALA A 252 -3.72 17.03 -5.87
CA ALA A 252 -4.81 16.96 -6.85
C ALA A 252 -4.98 15.58 -7.51
N GLU A 253 -3.91 14.76 -7.57
CA GLU A 253 -3.94 13.45 -8.19
C GLU A 253 -4.13 12.31 -7.18
N LYS A 254 -3.84 12.55 -5.91
CA LYS A 254 -3.92 11.52 -4.85
C LYS A 254 -5.28 10.83 -4.81
N LEU A 255 -6.37 11.59 -4.88
CA LEU A 255 -7.72 11.04 -4.82
C LEU A 255 -7.94 10.01 -5.94
N ARG A 256 -7.69 10.41 -7.20
CA ARG A 256 -7.84 9.54 -8.37
C ARG A 256 -6.99 8.26 -8.28
N LEU A 257 -5.75 8.38 -7.82
CA LEU A 257 -4.87 7.24 -7.64
C LEU A 257 -5.35 6.29 -6.53
N MET A 258 -5.94 6.84 -5.46
CA MET A 258 -6.52 6.05 -4.38
C MET A 258 -7.81 5.35 -4.80
N GLU A 259 -8.71 6.02 -5.51
CA GLU A 259 -9.93 5.43 -6.05
C GLU A 259 -9.64 4.21 -6.93
N ASN A 260 -8.61 4.29 -7.78
CA ASN A 260 -8.21 3.18 -8.66
C ASN A 260 -7.64 1.97 -7.91
N ARG A 261 -7.32 2.07 -6.62
CA ARG A 261 -6.79 0.92 -5.86
C ARG A 261 -7.85 -0.07 -5.41
N TYR A 262 -9.09 0.39 -5.21
CA TYR A 262 -10.20 -0.44 -4.74
C TYR A 262 -9.90 -1.21 -3.43
N GLY A 263 -9.20 -0.57 -2.49
CA GLY A 263 -8.83 -1.17 -1.20
C GLY A 263 -7.33 -1.17 -0.92
N GLY A 264 -6.91 -1.95 0.06
CA GLY A 264 -5.51 -2.00 0.51
C GLY A 264 -5.06 -0.72 1.21
N TYR A 265 -5.97 0.06 1.77
CA TYR A 265 -5.70 1.35 2.42
C TYR A 265 -4.93 1.23 3.72
N TRP A 266 -4.86 0.04 4.29
CA TRP A 266 -3.98 -0.27 5.43
C TRP A 266 -2.49 0.01 5.17
N ARG A 267 -2.09 0.13 3.88
CA ARG A 267 -0.76 0.61 3.46
C ARG A 267 -0.59 2.13 3.57
N PHE A 268 -1.65 2.86 3.91
CA PHE A 268 -1.71 4.31 3.99
C PHE A 268 -2.38 4.75 5.30
N PRO A 269 -1.75 4.51 6.46
CA PRO A 269 -2.38 4.71 7.78
C PRO A 269 -2.78 6.16 8.09
N GLN A 270 -2.31 7.12 7.30
CA GLN A 270 -2.65 8.54 7.45
C GLN A 270 -3.93 8.96 6.70
N ILE A 271 -4.50 8.05 5.92
CA ILE A 271 -5.74 8.34 5.19
C ILE A 271 -6.91 8.32 6.16
N VAL A 272 -7.77 9.34 6.05
CA VAL A 272 -9.12 9.32 6.63
C VAL A 272 -10.07 8.80 5.57
N ASP A 273 -10.55 7.58 5.74
CA ASP A 273 -11.38 6.88 4.77
C ASP A 273 -12.86 7.26 4.94
N PHE A 274 -13.44 7.89 3.91
CA PHE A 274 -14.87 8.16 3.79
C PHE A 274 -15.56 7.33 2.69
N CYS A 275 -14.84 6.38 2.09
CA CYS A 275 -15.32 5.57 0.97
C CYS A 275 -15.96 4.26 1.42
N TYR A 276 -15.34 3.55 2.36
CA TYR A 276 -15.81 2.23 2.80
C TYR A 276 -16.58 2.31 4.10
N LEU A 277 -17.80 1.79 4.08
CA LEU A 277 -18.69 1.69 5.24
C LEU A 277 -18.35 0.45 6.07
N VAL A 278 -17.19 0.44 6.70
CA VAL A 278 -16.79 -0.65 7.61
C VAL A 278 -17.25 -0.35 9.03
N ASN A 279 -17.72 -1.38 9.75
CA ASN A 279 -18.03 -1.24 11.15
C ASN A 279 -16.73 -1.21 11.99
N PRO A 280 -16.35 -0.07 12.58
CA PRO A 280 -15.09 0.04 13.34
C PRO A 280 -15.11 -0.76 14.67
N PHE A 281 -16.27 -1.27 15.09
CA PHE A 281 -16.45 -2.05 16.31
C PHE A 281 -16.53 -3.57 16.04
N PHE A 282 -16.31 -3.99 14.81
CA PHE A 282 -16.28 -5.40 14.42
C PHE A 282 -14.87 -5.78 13.95
N PRO A 283 -14.38 -7.00 14.32
CA PRO A 283 -15.04 -8.02 15.13
C PRO A 283 -15.00 -7.70 16.64
N PRO A 284 -15.97 -8.20 17.43
CA PRO A 284 -15.87 -8.14 18.88
C PRO A 284 -14.65 -8.93 19.38
N ALA A 285 -14.05 -8.50 20.50
CA ALA A 285 -12.83 -9.11 21.05
C ALA A 285 -12.93 -10.64 21.18
N LYS A 286 -14.07 -11.16 21.65
CA LYS A 286 -14.29 -12.61 21.75
C LYS A 286 -14.17 -13.36 20.44
N LEU A 287 -14.71 -12.80 19.35
CA LEU A 287 -14.60 -13.39 18.01
C LEU A 287 -13.17 -13.32 17.49
N GLU A 288 -12.50 -12.19 17.71
CA GLU A 288 -11.09 -12.02 17.35
C GLU A 288 -10.19 -13.03 18.04
N ASP A 289 -10.38 -13.24 19.35
CA ASP A 289 -9.63 -14.22 20.14
C ASP A 289 -9.90 -15.67 19.69
N GLU A 290 -11.15 -15.98 19.33
CA GLU A 290 -11.52 -17.28 18.77
C GLU A 290 -10.85 -17.52 17.41
N LEU A 291 -10.85 -16.53 16.52
CA LEU A 291 -10.16 -16.61 15.22
C LEU A 291 -8.65 -16.77 15.41
N LYS A 292 -8.04 -16.01 16.30
CA LYS A 292 -6.60 -16.10 16.59
C LYS A 292 -6.23 -17.50 17.11
N SER A 293 -7.03 -18.06 18.03
CA SER A 293 -6.78 -19.40 18.60
C SER A 293 -6.89 -20.52 17.56
N ASN A 294 -7.77 -20.36 16.59
CA ASN A 294 -8.00 -21.34 15.52
C ASN A 294 -7.23 -21.06 14.23
N PHE A 295 -6.53 -19.94 14.14
CA PHE A 295 -5.90 -19.47 12.91
C PHE A 295 -5.04 -20.54 12.23
N GLY A 296 -4.20 -21.26 12.98
CA GLY A 296 -3.34 -22.31 12.45
C GLY A 296 -4.09 -23.48 11.79
N VAL A 297 -5.29 -23.82 12.31
CA VAL A 297 -6.17 -24.84 11.72
C VAL A 297 -6.85 -24.28 10.47
N LEU A 298 -7.45 -23.09 10.59
CA LEU A 298 -8.17 -22.43 9.50
C LEU A 298 -7.27 -22.20 8.28
N LEU A 299 -6.02 -21.82 8.51
CA LEU A 299 -5.05 -21.57 7.43
C LEU A 299 -4.68 -22.84 6.65
N ARG A 300 -4.66 -24.01 7.29
CA ARG A 300 -4.19 -25.28 6.71
C ARG A 300 -5.29 -26.16 6.15
N ALA A 301 -6.52 -25.96 6.62
CA ALA A 301 -7.66 -26.79 6.26
C ALA A 301 -8.41 -26.23 5.05
N TYR A 302 -8.97 -27.10 4.24
CA TYR A 302 -9.97 -26.69 3.26
C TYR A 302 -11.21 -26.11 3.95
N PRO A 303 -11.82 -25.04 3.41
CA PRO A 303 -13.07 -24.52 3.95
C PRO A 303 -14.21 -25.54 3.80
N SER A 304 -15.23 -25.40 4.63
CA SER A 304 -16.46 -26.18 4.47
C SER A 304 -17.12 -25.90 3.13
N GLY A 305 -17.63 -26.94 2.50
CA GLY A 305 -18.36 -26.81 1.22
C GLY A 305 -19.68 -26.06 1.37
N ALA A 306 -20.23 -25.58 0.25
CA ALA A 306 -21.46 -24.78 0.20
C ALA A 306 -22.65 -25.41 0.93
N LYS A 307 -22.81 -26.73 0.87
CA LYS A 307 -23.88 -27.44 1.59
C LYS A 307 -23.82 -27.21 3.12
N GLN A 308 -22.61 -27.25 3.70
CA GLN A 308 -22.45 -27.00 5.13
C GLN A 308 -22.69 -25.52 5.49
N GLN A 309 -22.24 -24.62 4.64
CA GLN A 309 -22.49 -23.19 4.82
C GLN A 309 -23.97 -22.86 4.76
N ASN A 310 -24.71 -23.46 3.82
CA ASN A 310 -26.16 -23.29 3.70
C ASN A 310 -26.92 -23.85 4.91
N LEU A 311 -26.48 -24.99 5.43
CA LEU A 311 -27.05 -25.56 6.69
C LEU A 311 -26.88 -24.61 7.87
N LEU A 312 -25.68 -24.03 8.04
CA LEU A 312 -25.39 -23.09 9.13
C LEU A 312 -26.18 -21.79 8.96
N ALA A 313 -26.21 -21.23 7.75
CA ALA A 313 -26.97 -20.03 7.44
C ALA A 313 -28.48 -20.27 7.62
N GLY A 314 -29.00 -21.41 7.15
CA GLY A 314 -30.38 -21.81 7.35
C GLY A 314 -30.80 -21.87 8.81
N LYS A 315 -29.91 -22.37 9.68
CA LYS A 315 -30.13 -22.37 11.15
C LYS A 315 -30.15 -20.93 11.71
N ILE A 316 -29.28 -20.05 11.25
CA ILE A 316 -29.21 -18.67 11.76
C ILE A 316 -30.42 -17.85 11.33
N PHE A 317 -30.83 -17.97 10.06
CA PHE A 317 -31.92 -17.19 9.49
C PHE A 317 -33.29 -17.87 9.57
N ASN A 318 -33.35 -19.10 10.08
CA ASN A 318 -34.57 -19.94 10.15
C ASN A 318 -35.20 -20.13 8.75
N ILE A 319 -34.37 -20.41 7.76
CA ILE A 319 -34.74 -20.65 6.35
C ILE A 319 -34.27 -22.07 5.98
N LEU A 320 -35.02 -22.75 5.10
CA LEU A 320 -34.60 -24.05 4.58
C LEU A 320 -33.27 -23.92 3.83
N PRO A 321 -32.28 -24.79 4.05
CA PRO A 321 -30.96 -24.70 3.44
C PRO A 321 -30.96 -24.71 1.90
N GLU A 322 -31.98 -25.31 1.28
CA GLU A 322 -32.21 -25.30 -0.17
C GLU A 322 -32.63 -23.94 -0.74
N HIS A 323 -33.08 -23.04 0.11
CA HIS A 323 -33.48 -21.67 -0.25
C HIS A 323 -32.41 -20.63 0.09
N ILE A 324 -31.21 -21.07 0.49
CA ILE A 324 -30.09 -20.18 0.84
C ILE A 324 -28.89 -20.48 -0.05
N VAL A 325 -28.24 -19.39 -0.48
CA VAL A 325 -26.92 -19.42 -1.11
C VAL A 325 -26.00 -18.50 -0.31
N VAL A 326 -24.87 -19.03 0.12
CA VAL A 326 -23.82 -18.25 0.81
C VAL A 326 -22.70 -17.96 -0.18
N GLY A 327 -22.36 -16.69 -0.36
CA GLY A 327 -21.29 -16.22 -1.25
C GLY A 327 -20.23 -15.42 -0.50
N ASN A 328 -19.18 -15.06 -1.22
CA ASN A 328 -18.07 -14.26 -0.71
C ASN A 328 -18.35 -12.76 -0.90
N GLY A 329 -19.30 -12.25 -0.12
CA GLY A 329 -19.76 -10.86 -0.21
C GLY A 329 -20.86 -10.62 -1.25
N ALA A 330 -21.50 -9.45 -1.15
CA ALA A 330 -22.62 -9.07 -2.02
C ALA A 330 -22.27 -9.05 -3.51
N ALA A 331 -21.09 -8.57 -3.87
CA ALA A 331 -20.67 -8.44 -5.27
C ALA A 331 -20.63 -9.78 -6.02
N GLU A 332 -20.25 -10.89 -5.39
CA GLU A 332 -20.30 -12.23 -5.97
C GLU A 332 -21.75 -12.68 -6.20
N LEU A 333 -22.61 -12.50 -5.20
CA LEU A 333 -24.03 -12.87 -5.29
C LEU A 333 -24.75 -12.03 -6.34
N ILE A 334 -24.52 -10.72 -6.37
CA ILE A 334 -25.07 -9.81 -7.37
C ILE A 334 -24.65 -10.24 -8.79
N SER A 335 -23.36 -10.49 -8.99
CA SER A 335 -22.84 -10.92 -10.30
C SER A 335 -23.47 -12.24 -10.78
N SER A 336 -23.54 -13.22 -9.88
CA SER A 336 -24.13 -14.52 -10.20
C SER A 336 -25.63 -14.42 -10.47
N PHE A 337 -26.36 -13.68 -9.64
CA PHE A 337 -27.79 -13.50 -9.77
C PHE A 337 -28.17 -12.68 -11.01
N CYS A 338 -27.55 -11.52 -11.23
CA CYS A 338 -27.86 -10.65 -12.36
C CYS A 338 -27.62 -11.32 -13.73
N SER A 339 -26.70 -12.28 -13.80
CA SER A 339 -26.47 -13.05 -15.03
C SER A 339 -27.66 -13.95 -15.45
N MET A 340 -28.53 -14.31 -14.50
CA MET A 340 -29.71 -15.16 -14.70
C MET A 340 -30.98 -14.36 -14.96
N VAL A 341 -31.00 -13.07 -14.62
CA VAL A 341 -32.17 -12.21 -14.80
C VAL A 341 -32.32 -11.83 -16.25
N THR A 342 -33.55 -11.99 -16.77
CA THR A 342 -33.90 -11.69 -18.16
C THR A 342 -35.07 -10.71 -18.25
N GLY A 343 -35.28 -10.11 -19.41
CA GLY A 343 -36.35 -9.15 -19.66
C GLY A 343 -35.99 -7.74 -19.19
N LYS A 344 -36.99 -6.92 -18.85
CA LYS A 344 -36.76 -5.56 -18.33
C LYS A 344 -36.81 -5.52 -16.80
N THR A 345 -35.84 -4.85 -16.19
CA THR A 345 -35.78 -4.64 -14.74
C THR A 345 -35.93 -3.14 -14.41
N ALA A 346 -36.98 -2.80 -13.69
CA ALA A 346 -37.20 -1.43 -13.19
C ALA A 346 -36.41 -1.20 -11.91
N ILE A 347 -35.65 -0.10 -11.86
CA ILE A 347 -34.71 0.24 -10.77
C ILE A 347 -34.85 1.72 -10.40
N PRO A 348 -34.96 2.11 -9.12
CA PRO A 348 -34.87 3.52 -8.71
C PRO A 348 -33.47 4.11 -9.03
N TYR A 349 -33.40 5.33 -9.53
CA TYR A 349 -32.14 6.05 -9.78
C TYR A 349 -32.11 7.38 -9.04
N PRO A 350 -30.92 7.69 -8.39
CA PRO A 350 -29.65 6.97 -8.40
C PRO A 350 -29.69 5.66 -7.60
N THR A 351 -28.89 4.66 -8.00
CA THR A 351 -28.86 3.32 -7.40
C THR A 351 -27.43 2.83 -7.18
N PHE A 352 -27.27 1.71 -6.48
CA PHE A 352 -25.98 1.04 -6.34
C PHE A 352 -25.51 0.48 -7.68
N ASN A 353 -24.39 0.97 -8.16
CA ASN A 353 -23.90 0.78 -9.53
C ASN A 353 -23.57 -0.67 -9.90
N GLU A 354 -23.35 -1.55 -8.91
CA GLU A 354 -23.08 -2.98 -9.16
C GLU A 354 -24.24 -3.66 -9.89
N TYR A 355 -25.49 -3.26 -9.62
CA TYR A 355 -26.63 -3.89 -10.28
C TYR A 355 -26.70 -3.56 -11.77
N PRO A 356 -26.78 -2.29 -12.20
CA PRO A 356 -26.83 -1.96 -13.63
C PRO A 356 -25.60 -2.49 -14.39
N ALA A 357 -24.43 -2.47 -13.76
CA ALA A 357 -23.18 -2.94 -14.38
C ALA A 357 -23.13 -4.46 -14.59
N ARG A 358 -23.96 -5.25 -13.85
CA ARG A 358 -23.96 -6.71 -13.92
C ARG A 358 -25.12 -7.30 -14.69
N PHE A 359 -26.15 -6.53 -15.01
CA PHE A 359 -27.23 -6.99 -15.85
C PHE A 359 -26.76 -7.13 -17.31
N CYS A 360 -26.44 -8.36 -17.75
CA CYS A 360 -26.00 -8.66 -19.11
C CYS A 360 -27.13 -9.17 -20.01
N ASN A 361 -28.22 -9.73 -19.46
CA ASN A 361 -29.35 -10.29 -20.15
C ASN A 361 -30.68 -9.57 -19.85
N SER A 362 -30.64 -8.49 -19.10
CA SER A 362 -31.80 -7.68 -18.72
C SER A 362 -31.55 -6.21 -19.09
N GLU A 363 -32.56 -5.58 -19.70
CA GLU A 363 -32.59 -4.14 -19.93
C GLU A 363 -33.01 -3.45 -18.62
N THR A 364 -32.29 -2.41 -18.20
CA THR A 364 -32.66 -1.63 -17.02
C THR A 364 -33.53 -0.45 -17.43
N VAL A 365 -34.63 -0.23 -16.71
CA VAL A 365 -35.52 0.93 -16.87
C VAL A 365 -35.58 1.71 -15.58
N GLU A 366 -35.53 3.03 -15.69
CA GLU A 366 -35.44 3.93 -14.53
C GLU A 366 -36.80 4.16 -13.86
N ILE A 367 -36.87 3.94 -12.54
CA ILE A 367 -37.96 4.45 -11.71
C ILE A 367 -37.51 5.85 -11.24
N PRO A 368 -38.18 6.92 -11.68
CA PRO A 368 -37.79 8.27 -11.30
C PRO A 368 -38.05 8.53 -9.82
N VAL A 369 -37.06 9.05 -9.11
CA VAL A 369 -37.20 9.50 -7.73
C VAL A 369 -37.43 11.01 -7.68
N ASN A 370 -38.05 11.50 -6.61
CA ASN A 370 -38.13 12.94 -6.35
C ASN A 370 -36.70 13.50 -6.20
N ARG A 371 -36.35 14.53 -6.98
CA ARG A 371 -34.98 15.10 -7.02
C ARG A 371 -34.57 15.85 -5.77
N ASP A 372 -35.54 16.32 -4.97
CA ASP A 372 -35.24 17.08 -3.76
C ASP A 372 -35.20 16.20 -2.51
N THR A 373 -36.06 15.15 -2.46
CA THR A 373 -36.19 14.27 -1.29
C THR A 373 -35.59 12.88 -1.51
N PHE A 374 -35.31 12.51 -2.77
CA PHE A 374 -34.88 11.17 -3.20
C PHE A 374 -35.89 10.05 -2.85
N GLU A 375 -37.15 10.41 -2.60
CA GLU A 375 -38.22 9.46 -2.30
C GLU A 375 -38.95 9.00 -3.54
N TYR A 376 -39.53 7.82 -3.48
CA TYR A 376 -40.43 7.24 -4.44
C TYR A 376 -41.51 6.42 -3.72
N THR A 377 -42.65 6.24 -4.37
CA THR A 377 -43.80 5.53 -3.82
C THR A 377 -44.06 4.22 -4.53
N VAL A 378 -44.93 3.38 -3.97
CA VAL A 378 -45.44 2.16 -4.63
C VAL A 378 -46.08 2.50 -5.97
N GLU A 379 -46.83 3.59 -6.02
CA GLU A 379 -47.51 4.07 -7.24
C GLU A 379 -46.51 4.46 -8.33
N ASP A 380 -45.35 5.08 -7.99
CA ASP A 380 -44.30 5.43 -8.94
C ASP A 380 -43.65 4.17 -9.52
N ILE A 381 -43.42 3.16 -8.70
CA ILE A 381 -42.89 1.86 -9.15
C ILE A 381 -43.88 1.21 -10.13
N LEU A 382 -45.12 1.07 -9.74
CA LEU A 382 -46.16 0.39 -10.55
C LEU A 382 -46.42 1.11 -11.87
N LYS A 383 -46.37 2.44 -11.88
CA LYS A 383 -46.49 3.25 -13.10
C LYS A 383 -45.41 2.89 -14.13
N VAL A 384 -44.15 2.72 -13.68
CA VAL A 384 -43.06 2.33 -14.58
C VAL A 384 -43.20 0.86 -15.01
N VAL A 385 -43.57 -0.01 -14.08
CA VAL A 385 -43.81 -1.44 -14.37
C VAL A 385 -44.83 -1.57 -15.46
N ASP A 386 -45.96 -0.88 -15.39
CA ASP A 386 -47.05 -0.97 -16.37
C ASP A 386 -46.67 -0.30 -17.70
N ALA A 387 -46.04 0.88 -17.68
CA ALA A 387 -45.64 1.61 -18.88
C ALA A 387 -44.55 0.89 -19.67
N GLU A 388 -43.53 0.38 -19.02
CA GLU A 388 -42.39 -0.29 -19.64
C GLU A 388 -42.57 -1.79 -19.80
N LYS A 389 -43.62 -2.35 -19.23
CA LYS A 389 -43.88 -3.80 -19.17
C LYS A 389 -42.70 -4.54 -18.54
N ALA A 390 -42.23 -4.04 -17.43
CA ALA A 390 -41.08 -4.59 -16.71
C ALA A 390 -41.42 -6.02 -16.22
N ASN A 391 -40.45 -6.91 -16.33
CA ASN A 391 -40.53 -8.28 -15.84
C ASN A 391 -40.08 -8.41 -14.40
N ASN A 392 -39.19 -7.47 -13.99
CA ASN A 392 -38.57 -7.47 -12.67
C ASN A 392 -38.57 -6.06 -12.11
N VAL A 393 -38.59 -5.97 -10.79
CA VAL A 393 -38.34 -4.74 -10.02
C VAL A 393 -37.18 -5.03 -9.07
N LEU A 394 -36.14 -4.19 -9.07
CA LEU A 394 -35.05 -4.24 -8.08
C LEU A 394 -35.21 -3.08 -7.11
N LEU A 395 -35.22 -3.41 -5.82
CA LEU A 395 -35.24 -2.41 -4.72
C LEU A 395 -34.17 -2.76 -3.71
N ILE A 396 -33.44 -1.74 -3.27
CA ILE A 396 -32.52 -1.80 -2.13
C ILE A 396 -33.19 -1.11 -0.97
N ASN A 397 -33.33 -1.75 0.19
CA ASN A 397 -34.10 -1.19 1.30
C ASN A 397 -33.47 -1.44 2.68
N PRO A 398 -32.91 -0.43 3.33
CA PRO A 398 -32.77 0.98 2.94
C PRO A 398 -31.96 1.17 1.65
N ASP A 399 -32.34 2.13 0.85
CA ASP A 399 -31.78 2.35 -0.48
C ASP A 399 -30.35 2.93 -0.42
N ASN A 400 -29.53 2.54 -1.37
CA ASN A 400 -28.18 3.04 -1.58
C ASN A 400 -28.05 3.62 -3.00
N PRO A 401 -27.79 4.94 -3.18
CA PRO A 401 -27.25 5.89 -2.18
C PRO A 401 -28.29 6.79 -1.50
N THR A 402 -29.58 6.70 -1.83
CA THR A 402 -30.59 7.71 -1.46
C THR A 402 -30.97 7.70 0.03
N GLY A 403 -30.82 6.54 0.69
CA GLY A 403 -31.30 6.36 2.06
C GLY A 403 -32.81 6.21 2.19
N HIS A 404 -33.54 6.17 1.07
CA HIS A 404 -35.00 5.96 1.10
C HIS A 404 -35.34 4.61 1.73
N PHE A 405 -36.40 4.58 2.52
CA PHE A 405 -36.85 3.38 3.23
C PHE A 405 -38.35 3.15 3.03
N LEU A 406 -38.68 2.13 2.26
CA LEU A 406 -40.04 1.66 2.11
C LEU A 406 -40.51 1.03 3.41
N LYS A 407 -41.68 1.47 3.92
CA LYS A 407 -42.28 0.90 5.12
C LYS A 407 -42.83 -0.48 4.83
N LYS A 408 -43.00 -1.28 5.89
CA LYS A 408 -43.49 -2.65 5.78
C LYS A 408 -44.83 -2.75 5.07
N GLU A 409 -45.73 -1.85 5.39
CA GLU A 409 -47.08 -1.81 4.80
C GLU A 409 -47.04 -1.54 3.31
N ASP A 410 -46.20 -0.60 2.88
CA ASP A 410 -46.02 -0.24 1.46
C ASP A 410 -45.33 -1.39 0.69
N LEU A 411 -44.36 -2.05 1.33
CA LEU A 411 -43.69 -3.19 0.72
C LEU A 411 -44.64 -4.36 0.49
N PHE A 412 -45.50 -4.70 1.46
CA PHE A 412 -46.48 -5.76 1.29
C PHE A 412 -47.53 -5.42 0.24
N LYS A 413 -48.00 -4.16 0.19
CA LYS A 413 -48.86 -3.67 -0.89
C LYS A 413 -48.18 -3.87 -2.24
N LEU A 414 -46.90 -3.49 -2.35
CA LEU A 414 -46.13 -3.68 -3.59
C LEU A 414 -46.02 -5.16 -3.97
N LEU A 415 -45.73 -6.04 -3.03
CA LEU A 415 -45.65 -7.49 -3.29
C LEU A 415 -46.94 -8.04 -3.86
N ASP A 416 -48.10 -7.69 -3.31
CA ASP A 416 -49.40 -8.14 -3.80
C ASP A 416 -49.64 -7.61 -5.23
N GLU A 417 -49.38 -6.35 -5.50
CA GLU A 417 -49.54 -5.70 -6.81
C GLU A 417 -48.60 -6.29 -7.87
N LEU A 418 -47.33 -6.60 -7.51
CA LEU A 418 -46.37 -7.22 -8.43
C LEU A 418 -46.76 -8.68 -8.72
N LYS A 419 -47.27 -9.39 -7.75
CA LYS A 419 -47.77 -10.75 -7.90
C LYS A 419 -48.94 -10.81 -8.88
N GLU A 420 -49.92 -9.92 -8.82
CA GLU A 420 -51.04 -9.81 -9.75
C GLU A 420 -50.55 -9.55 -11.19
N ARG A 421 -49.44 -8.82 -11.34
CA ARG A 421 -48.82 -8.48 -12.65
C ARG A 421 -47.85 -9.58 -13.15
N ASN A 422 -47.61 -10.62 -12.36
CA ASN A 422 -46.56 -11.63 -12.62
C ASN A 422 -45.17 -11.00 -12.80
N VAL A 423 -44.81 -10.01 -11.96
CA VAL A 423 -43.53 -9.32 -11.95
C VAL A 423 -42.73 -9.78 -10.76
N GLN A 424 -41.44 -10.10 -10.98
CA GLN A 424 -40.54 -10.57 -9.93
C GLN A 424 -39.96 -9.38 -9.14
N LEU A 425 -39.97 -9.48 -7.80
CA LEU A 425 -39.24 -8.55 -6.95
C LEU A 425 -37.87 -9.11 -6.61
N ILE A 426 -36.84 -8.32 -6.85
CA ILE A 426 -35.46 -8.49 -6.37
C ILE A 426 -35.29 -7.50 -5.23
N PHE A 427 -35.09 -8.00 -4.01
CA PHE A 427 -35.09 -7.16 -2.84
C PHE A 427 -33.78 -7.29 -2.08
N ASP A 428 -33.01 -6.20 -2.00
CA ASP A 428 -31.72 -6.14 -1.31
C ASP A 428 -31.92 -5.56 0.09
N GLU A 429 -31.69 -6.37 1.10
CA GLU A 429 -31.77 -6.00 2.52
C GLU A 429 -30.39 -5.78 3.17
N SER A 430 -29.35 -5.49 2.38
CA SER A 430 -27.98 -5.33 2.87
C SER A 430 -27.82 -4.32 4.01
N PHE A 431 -28.70 -3.30 4.03
CA PHE A 431 -28.68 -2.25 5.05
C PHE A 431 -29.84 -2.31 6.07
N ILE A 432 -30.62 -3.37 6.09
CA ILE A 432 -31.79 -3.45 6.96
C ILE A 432 -31.47 -3.35 8.46
N ASP A 433 -30.26 -3.74 8.84
CA ASP A 433 -29.79 -3.65 10.24
C ASP A 433 -29.60 -2.21 10.72
N PHE A 434 -29.54 -1.24 9.82
CA PHE A 434 -29.44 0.19 10.15
C PHE A 434 -30.82 0.87 10.27
N ALA A 435 -31.92 0.19 9.94
CA ALA A 435 -33.25 0.74 10.06
C ALA A 435 -33.74 0.68 11.53
N GLU A 436 -34.48 1.72 11.96
CA GLU A 436 -35.04 1.77 13.32
C GLU A 436 -36.00 0.61 13.61
N LYS A 437 -36.78 0.19 12.60
CA LYS A 437 -37.70 -0.94 12.67
C LYS A 437 -37.29 -1.97 11.63
N ARG A 438 -36.60 -2.99 12.10
CA ARG A 438 -36.17 -4.11 11.23
C ARG A 438 -37.37 -4.98 10.85
N TYR A 439 -37.47 -5.29 9.58
CA TYR A 439 -38.34 -6.34 9.08
C TYR A 439 -37.65 -6.99 7.87
N THR A 440 -38.11 -8.18 7.51
CA THR A 440 -37.57 -8.90 6.35
C THR A 440 -38.71 -9.54 5.58
N VAL A 441 -38.53 -9.71 4.28
CA VAL A 441 -39.55 -10.32 3.40
C VAL A 441 -39.49 -11.83 3.33
N TYR A 442 -38.41 -12.48 3.76
CA TYR A 442 -38.29 -13.94 3.66
C TYR A 442 -39.25 -14.74 4.58
N SER A 443 -40.00 -14.08 5.42
CA SER A 443 -41.04 -14.70 6.26
C SER A 443 -42.47 -14.42 5.74
N TYR A 444 -42.64 -13.77 4.61
CA TYR A 444 -43.90 -13.48 3.93
C TYR A 444 -44.22 -14.56 2.86
#